data_b4543341fb788d028c95b6ee93146f37
#
_entry.id   b4543341fb788d028c95b6ee93146f37
#
_cell.length_a   1.000
_cell.length_b   1.000
_cell.length_c   1.000
_cell.angle_alpha   90.00
_cell.angle_beta   90.00
_cell.angle_gamma   90.00
#
_symmetry.space_group_name_H-M   'P 1'
#
loop_
_entity.id
_entity.type
_entity.pdbx_description
1 polymer ?
#
loop_
_entity_poly.entity_id
_entity_poly.type
_entity_poly.pdbx_seq_one_letter_code
_entity_poly.pdbx_strand_id
1 'polypeptide(L)'
;MMDVYWLEQRENDVPAADDWLSESESARLSGLRFAKRRSDWRLGRWTAKCAVAASLKLPDDLQSLKLIEVIAASTGEPEVVLRDNAETATISISHSNGIAICAVAVGNVALGCDLEAVDARSDAFIADYFTKEEQELIARANGKKRSLLVSLLWSAKESALKALHVGLRADTRSVDVTKIDALGRWFEVAASDSENTASSRDLANDSAANWTPLEVHCADGTIFQGWWQHSGNMVRTVVAAPPPTAPIE
;
A
#
# COMPACT_ATOMS: atom_id res chain seq x y z
N MET A 1 -3.02 8.54 -18.36
CA MET A 1 -2.83 7.56 -17.28
C MET A 1 -1.36 7.23 -17.21
N MET A 2 -0.86 6.95 -16.06
CA MET A 2 0.56 6.70 -15.77
C MET A 2 0.72 5.24 -15.34
N ASP A 3 1.84 4.61 -15.75
CA ASP A 3 2.12 3.25 -15.30
C ASP A 3 2.64 3.28 -13.87
N VAL A 4 2.08 2.39 -13.05
CA VAL A 4 2.53 2.11 -11.70
C VAL A 4 2.93 0.65 -11.63
N TYR A 5 4.18 0.41 -11.29
CA TYR A 5 4.69 -0.92 -10.98
C TYR A 5 4.53 -1.18 -9.50
N TRP A 6 4.28 -2.42 -9.14
CA TRP A 6 4.25 -2.82 -7.74
C TRP A 6 4.93 -4.17 -7.55
N LEU A 7 5.48 -4.39 -6.39
CA LEU A 7 6.11 -5.64 -6.02
C LEU A 7 5.72 -6.00 -4.59
N GLU A 8 5.36 -7.26 -4.37
CA GLU A 8 5.14 -7.82 -3.03
C GLU A 8 6.21 -8.85 -2.73
N GLN A 9 6.81 -8.77 -1.53
CA GLN A 9 7.80 -9.73 -1.05
C GLN A 9 7.57 -10.04 0.42
N ARG A 10 8.15 -11.15 0.85
CA ARG A 10 8.07 -11.69 2.21
C ARG A 10 9.45 -11.72 2.86
N GLU A 11 9.51 -11.90 4.17
CA GLU A 11 10.79 -11.99 4.91
C GLU A 11 11.74 -13.03 4.34
N ASN A 12 11.22 -14.15 3.82
CA ASN A 12 12.03 -15.22 3.22
C ASN A 12 12.66 -14.85 1.87
N ASP A 13 12.18 -13.78 1.22
CA ASP A 13 12.74 -13.29 -0.05
C ASP A 13 13.95 -12.37 0.18
N VAL A 14 14.16 -11.93 1.42
CA VAL A 14 15.27 -11.05 1.77
C VAL A 14 16.55 -11.87 1.96
N PRO A 15 17.65 -11.56 1.24
CA PRO A 15 18.92 -12.24 1.43
C PRO A 15 19.40 -12.21 2.88
N ALA A 16 20.02 -13.29 3.34
CA ALA A 16 20.54 -13.36 4.70
C ALA A 16 21.66 -12.34 4.96
N ALA A 17 22.53 -12.13 3.96
CA ALA A 17 23.59 -11.12 4.01
C ALA A 17 23.05 -9.73 3.67
N ASP A 18 23.79 -8.69 4.07
CA ASP A 18 23.43 -7.28 3.89
C ASP A 18 24.28 -6.60 2.79
N ASP A 19 24.91 -7.38 1.91
CA ASP A 19 25.83 -6.92 0.86
C ASP A 19 25.15 -6.16 -0.31
N TRP A 20 23.81 -6.17 -0.33
CA TRP A 20 22.96 -5.40 -1.23
C TRP A 20 22.63 -3.97 -0.70
N LEU A 21 22.96 -3.69 0.55
CA LEU A 21 22.76 -2.36 1.15
C LEU A 21 23.88 -1.40 0.77
N SER A 22 23.57 -0.12 0.60
CA SER A 22 24.57 0.95 0.53
C SER A 22 25.25 1.15 1.90
N GLU A 23 26.31 1.95 1.94
CA GLU A 23 26.98 2.29 3.21
C GLU A 23 26.06 3.01 4.19
N SER A 24 25.29 3.99 3.69
CA SER A 24 24.35 4.74 4.52
C SER A 24 23.20 3.88 5.05
N GLU A 25 22.69 2.98 4.23
CA GLU A 25 21.67 2.02 4.62
C GLU A 25 22.19 1.01 5.66
N SER A 26 23.42 0.53 5.50
CA SER A 26 24.09 -0.36 6.47
C SER A 26 24.31 0.35 7.82
N ALA A 27 24.73 1.62 7.79
CA ALA A 27 24.85 2.44 8.98
C ALA A 27 23.48 2.66 9.65
N ARG A 28 22.42 2.88 8.87
CA ARG A 28 21.06 3.01 9.39
C ARG A 28 20.57 1.72 10.05
N LEU A 29 20.78 0.57 9.39
CA LEU A 29 20.39 -0.75 9.92
C LEU A 29 21.09 -1.05 11.26
N SER A 30 22.38 -0.75 11.38
CA SER A 30 23.13 -0.97 12.62
C SER A 30 22.63 -0.12 13.78
N GLY A 31 22.02 1.05 13.52
CA GLY A 31 21.39 1.89 14.52
C GLY A 31 20.02 1.40 15.02
N LEU A 32 19.42 0.40 14.38
CA LEU A 32 18.12 -0.14 14.79
C LEU A 32 18.29 -1.16 15.92
N ARG A 33 17.70 -0.89 17.08
CA ARG A 33 17.89 -1.70 18.29
C ARG A 33 17.04 -2.97 18.34
N PHE A 34 15.81 -2.93 17.82
CA PHE A 34 14.83 -4.02 17.96
C PHE A 34 14.88 -4.96 16.75
N ALA A 35 14.96 -6.28 16.99
CA ALA A 35 15.06 -7.29 15.95
C ALA A 35 13.91 -7.19 14.93
N LYS A 36 12.65 -7.09 15.41
CA LYS A 36 11.48 -6.92 14.54
C LYS A 36 11.63 -5.69 13.64
N ARG A 37 12.01 -4.54 14.17
CA ARG A 37 12.19 -3.31 13.40
C ARG A 37 13.32 -3.43 12.35
N ARG A 38 14.37 -4.19 12.67
CA ARG A 38 15.44 -4.51 11.71
C ARG A 38 14.91 -5.39 10.57
N SER A 39 14.13 -6.44 10.88
CA SER A 39 13.51 -7.31 9.88
C SER A 39 12.55 -6.54 8.98
N ASP A 40 11.62 -5.81 9.56
CA ASP A 40 10.64 -4.99 8.83
C ASP A 40 11.35 -3.95 7.93
N TRP A 41 12.41 -3.30 8.44
CA TRP A 41 13.17 -2.31 7.68
C TRP A 41 13.94 -2.96 6.51
N ARG A 42 14.60 -4.10 6.73
CA ARG A 42 15.29 -4.86 5.68
C ARG A 42 14.32 -5.30 4.60
N LEU A 43 13.18 -5.86 4.99
CA LEU A 43 12.12 -6.28 4.06
C LEU A 43 11.64 -5.12 3.19
N GLY A 44 11.28 -3.99 3.78
CA GLY A 44 10.84 -2.81 3.03
C GLY A 44 11.92 -2.27 2.08
N ARG A 45 13.21 -2.27 2.48
CA ARG A 45 14.31 -1.82 1.63
C ARG A 45 14.59 -2.77 0.48
N TRP A 46 14.61 -4.07 0.75
CA TRP A 46 14.76 -5.10 -0.28
C TRP A 46 13.66 -5.00 -1.33
N THR A 47 12.40 -4.98 -0.88
CA THR A 47 11.24 -4.86 -1.78
C THR A 47 11.32 -3.60 -2.63
N ALA A 48 11.69 -2.46 -2.03
CA ALA A 48 11.80 -1.20 -2.77
C ALA A 48 12.89 -1.22 -3.83
N LYS A 49 14.08 -1.75 -3.52
CA LYS A 49 15.19 -1.84 -4.48
C LYS A 49 14.85 -2.76 -5.65
N CYS A 50 14.26 -3.93 -5.37
CA CYS A 50 13.80 -4.85 -6.41
C CYS A 50 12.70 -4.23 -7.29
N ALA A 51 11.72 -3.54 -6.69
CA ALA A 51 10.65 -2.86 -7.42
C ALA A 51 11.20 -1.75 -8.34
N VAL A 52 12.13 -0.94 -7.84
CA VAL A 52 12.78 0.11 -8.63
C VAL A 52 13.61 -0.49 -9.76
N ALA A 53 14.41 -1.53 -9.49
CA ALA A 53 15.19 -2.20 -10.52
C ALA A 53 14.30 -2.76 -11.63
N ALA A 54 13.21 -3.43 -11.28
CA ALA A 54 12.26 -3.98 -12.24
C ALA A 54 11.59 -2.87 -13.08
N SER A 55 11.07 -1.81 -12.44
CA SER A 55 10.38 -0.72 -13.12
C SER A 55 11.28 0.06 -14.10
N LEU A 56 12.56 0.25 -13.74
CA LEU A 56 13.55 0.93 -14.55
C LEU A 56 14.37 -0.01 -15.45
N LYS A 57 14.04 -1.31 -15.46
CA LYS A 57 14.75 -2.35 -16.21
C LYS A 57 16.27 -2.38 -15.94
N LEU A 58 16.62 -2.11 -14.68
CA LEU A 58 18.00 -2.23 -14.20
C LEU A 58 18.32 -3.69 -13.90
N PRO A 59 19.62 -4.09 -13.89
CA PRO A 59 19.99 -5.41 -13.43
C PRO A 59 19.56 -5.65 -11.98
N ASP A 60 19.10 -6.87 -11.68
CA ASP A 60 18.62 -7.29 -10.35
C ASP A 60 19.70 -8.01 -9.51
N ASP A 61 20.96 -7.93 -9.94
CA ASP A 61 22.08 -8.45 -9.17
C ASP A 61 22.40 -7.56 -7.94
N LEU A 62 23.03 -8.16 -6.92
CA LEU A 62 23.29 -7.49 -5.64
C LEU A 62 24.13 -6.21 -5.78
N GLN A 63 25.01 -6.13 -6.78
CA GLN A 63 25.85 -4.94 -6.98
C GLN A 63 25.02 -3.79 -7.58
N SER A 64 24.16 -4.09 -8.52
CA SER A 64 23.22 -3.12 -9.11
C SER A 64 22.23 -2.61 -8.08
N LEU A 65 21.66 -3.51 -7.27
CA LEU A 65 20.75 -3.13 -6.17
C LEU A 65 21.43 -2.26 -5.12
N LYS A 66 22.74 -2.41 -4.89
CA LYS A 66 23.50 -1.55 -3.98
C LYS A 66 23.59 -0.09 -4.46
N LEU A 67 23.51 0.16 -5.77
CA LEU A 67 23.52 1.49 -6.37
C LEU A 67 22.15 2.20 -6.27
N ILE A 68 21.08 1.46 -6.01
CA ILE A 68 19.76 2.01 -5.71
C ILE A 68 19.71 2.28 -4.21
N GLU A 69 19.77 3.53 -3.81
CA GLU A 69 19.72 3.91 -2.40
C GLU A 69 18.32 4.42 -2.05
N VAL A 70 17.72 3.88 -0.98
CA VAL A 70 16.43 4.34 -0.49
C VAL A 70 16.63 5.05 0.84
N ILE A 71 16.50 6.36 0.83
CA ILE A 71 16.68 7.23 2.00
C ILE A 71 15.33 7.72 2.53
N ALA A 72 15.33 8.30 3.72
CA ALA A 72 14.18 9.01 4.23
C ALA A 72 14.36 10.50 3.97
N ALA A 73 13.39 11.14 3.33
CA ALA A 73 13.32 12.58 3.21
C ALA A 73 13.21 13.25 4.59
N SER A 74 13.35 14.56 4.63
CA SER A 74 13.20 15.33 5.88
C SER A 74 11.79 15.24 6.48
N THR A 75 10.80 15.02 5.67
CA THR A 75 9.38 14.81 6.02
C THR A 75 9.07 13.35 6.36
N GLY A 76 9.98 12.41 6.02
CA GLY A 76 9.95 11.02 6.43
C GLY A 76 9.53 10.02 5.35
N GLU A 77 9.07 10.49 4.17
CA GLU A 77 8.76 9.65 3.03
C GLU A 77 10.03 9.01 2.44
N PRO A 78 9.91 7.85 1.79
CA PRO A 78 11.04 7.22 1.12
C PRO A 78 11.37 7.95 -0.19
N GLU A 79 12.64 8.26 -0.39
CA GLU A 79 13.20 8.79 -1.63
C GLU A 79 14.20 7.82 -2.23
N VAL A 80 14.19 7.71 -3.56
CA VAL A 80 15.16 6.89 -4.32
C VAL A 80 16.28 7.78 -4.85
N VAL A 81 17.51 7.36 -4.57
CA VAL A 81 18.71 7.97 -5.15
C VAL A 81 19.38 6.90 -6.03
N LEU A 82 19.48 7.20 -7.32
CA LEU A 82 20.16 6.36 -8.31
C LEU A 82 21.51 6.99 -8.63
N ARG A 83 22.62 6.32 -8.27
CA ARG A 83 23.95 6.94 -8.37
C ARG A 83 24.42 7.17 -9.81
N ASP A 84 24.00 6.31 -10.73
CA ASP A 84 24.49 6.31 -12.13
C ASP A 84 23.34 6.45 -13.15
N ASN A 85 22.17 6.92 -12.73
CA ASN A 85 21.01 7.08 -13.60
C ASN A 85 20.37 8.46 -13.40
N ALA A 86 20.06 9.13 -14.51
CA ALA A 86 19.37 10.43 -14.50
C ALA A 86 17.85 10.30 -14.35
N GLU A 87 17.30 9.09 -14.39
CA GLU A 87 15.88 8.87 -14.21
C GLU A 87 15.51 9.07 -12.73
N THR A 88 14.33 9.60 -12.52
CA THR A 88 13.73 9.75 -11.19
C THR A 88 12.59 8.77 -11.04
N ALA A 89 12.47 8.20 -9.86
CA ALA A 89 11.35 7.33 -9.50
C ALA A 89 10.75 7.77 -8.17
N THR A 90 9.43 7.85 -8.13
CA THR A 90 8.69 8.00 -6.89
C THR A 90 8.30 6.63 -6.39
N ILE A 91 8.50 6.38 -5.10
CA ILE A 91 8.13 5.12 -4.46
C ILE A 91 7.22 5.34 -3.26
N SER A 92 6.40 4.37 -2.98
CA SER A 92 5.67 4.25 -1.72
C SER A 92 5.82 2.83 -1.19
N ILE A 93 6.06 2.70 0.12
CA ILE A 93 6.32 1.40 0.77
C ILE A 93 5.31 1.19 1.88
N SER A 94 4.79 -0.02 1.98
CA SER A 94 4.06 -0.48 3.16
C SER A 94 4.47 -1.90 3.54
N HIS A 95 4.30 -2.24 4.82
CA HIS A 95 4.56 -3.61 5.29
C HIS A 95 3.61 -3.97 6.42
N SER A 96 3.15 -5.22 6.40
CA SER A 96 2.28 -5.80 7.42
C SER A 96 2.52 -7.31 7.50
N ASN A 97 2.58 -7.86 8.71
CA ASN A 97 2.66 -9.31 8.96
C ASN A 97 3.76 -10.05 8.18
N GLY A 98 4.97 -9.47 8.08
CA GLY A 98 6.10 -10.10 7.39
C GLY A 98 5.99 -10.07 5.86
N ILE A 99 5.09 -9.23 5.32
CA ILE A 99 4.93 -8.93 3.90
C ILE A 99 5.22 -7.44 3.71
N ALA A 100 5.92 -7.09 2.63
CA ALA A 100 6.05 -5.70 2.20
C ALA A 100 5.58 -5.54 0.76
N ILE A 101 5.05 -4.36 0.46
CA ILE A 101 4.78 -3.91 -0.90
C ILE A 101 5.54 -2.62 -1.18
N CYS A 102 5.93 -2.44 -2.42
CA CYS A 102 6.43 -1.18 -2.94
C CYS A 102 5.73 -0.86 -4.25
N ALA A 103 5.12 0.31 -4.33
CA ALA A 103 4.64 0.88 -5.57
C ALA A 103 5.70 1.84 -6.12
N VAL A 104 5.91 1.83 -7.45
CA VAL A 104 6.89 2.65 -8.15
C VAL A 104 6.25 3.32 -9.35
N ALA A 105 6.48 4.61 -9.51
CA ALA A 105 6.15 5.35 -10.72
C ALA A 105 7.38 6.12 -11.22
N VAL A 106 7.59 6.15 -12.52
CA VAL A 106 8.67 6.95 -13.13
C VAL A 106 8.30 8.43 -13.09
N GLY A 107 9.24 9.26 -12.67
CA GLY A 107 9.04 10.70 -12.51
C GLY A 107 8.67 11.11 -11.08
N ASN A 108 8.40 12.40 -10.92
CA ASN A 108 7.98 12.99 -9.65
C ASN A 108 6.45 13.14 -9.64
N VAL A 109 5.78 12.25 -8.94
CA VAL A 109 4.31 12.16 -8.91
C VAL A 109 3.83 11.97 -7.46
N ALA A 110 2.58 12.29 -7.17
CA ALA A 110 1.99 11.91 -5.89
C ALA A 110 1.60 10.42 -5.96
N LEU A 111 2.24 9.58 -5.13
CA LEU A 111 2.05 8.13 -5.10
C LEU A 111 1.98 7.64 -3.66
N GLY A 112 0.99 6.82 -3.37
CA GLY A 112 0.87 6.14 -2.08
C GLY A 112 0.38 4.71 -2.23
N CYS A 113 0.94 3.80 -1.45
CA CYS A 113 0.43 2.44 -1.33
C CYS A 113 0.36 2.01 0.13
N ASP A 114 -0.54 1.08 0.40
CA ASP A 114 -0.68 0.51 1.72
C ASP A 114 -1.09 -0.96 1.70
N LEU A 115 -0.73 -1.67 2.77
CA LEU A 115 -0.94 -3.11 2.96
C LEU A 115 -1.46 -3.36 4.37
N GLU A 116 -2.69 -3.85 4.48
CA GLU A 116 -3.34 -4.11 5.76
C GLU A 116 -3.86 -5.54 5.88
N ALA A 117 -3.67 -6.13 7.06
CA ALA A 117 -4.36 -7.35 7.40
C ALA A 117 -5.85 -7.09 7.67
N VAL A 118 -6.69 -8.03 7.23
CA VAL A 118 -8.13 -7.97 7.51
C VAL A 118 -8.39 -8.44 8.93
N ASP A 119 -8.41 -7.49 9.86
CA ASP A 119 -8.62 -7.73 11.28
C ASP A 119 -9.85 -6.97 11.82
N ALA A 120 -10.43 -7.49 12.89
CA ALA A 120 -11.49 -6.80 13.60
C ALA A 120 -10.91 -5.57 14.32
N ARG A 121 -11.42 -4.40 14.00
CA ARG A 121 -11.08 -3.15 14.69
C ARG A 121 -12.20 -2.77 15.67
N SER A 122 -11.83 -2.11 16.77
CA SER A 122 -12.77 -1.65 17.78
C SER A 122 -13.65 -0.50 17.28
N ASP A 123 -14.83 -0.33 17.90
CA ASP A 123 -15.70 0.80 17.60
C ASP A 123 -15.02 2.15 17.94
N ALA A 124 -14.17 2.19 18.97
CA ALA A 124 -13.38 3.37 19.29
C ALA A 124 -12.41 3.73 18.15
N PHE A 125 -11.71 2.75 17.57
CA PHE A 125 -10.86 2.98 16.39
C PHE A 125 -11.67 3.56 15.21
N ILE A 126 -12.87 3.04 14.97
CA ILE A 126 -13.74 3.53 13.89
C ILE A 126 -14.20 4.97 14.18
N ALA A 127 -14.59 5.28 15.42
CA ALA A 127 -15.02 6.61 15.80
C ALA A 127 -13.88 7.65 15.70
N ASP A 128 -12.64 7.25 16.00
CA ASP A 128 -11.48 8.15 16.03
C ASP A 128 -10.93 8.48 14.65
N TYR A 129 -10.97 7.51 13.70
CA TYR A 129 -10.25 7.62 12.45
C TYR A 129 -11.10 7.74 11.18
N PHE A 130 -12.41 7.50 11.26
CA PHE A 130 -13.30 7.50 10.09
C PHE A 130 -14.28 8.68 10.11
N THR A 131 -14.64 9.16 8.92
CA THR A 131 -15.70 10.18 8.76
C THR A 131 -17.05 9.63 9.21
N LYS A 132 -18.04 10.47 9.42
CA LYS A 132 -19.40 10.02 9.79
C LYS A 132 -20.03 9.16 8.72
N GLU A 133 -19.83 9.52 7.46
CA GLU A 133 -20.31 8.81 6.29
C GLU A 133 -19.70 7.41 6.20
N GLU A 134 -18.39 7.29 6.46
CA GLU A 134 -17.72 6.00 6.51
C GLU A 134 -18.19 5.15 7.69
N GLN A 135 -18.40 5.76 8.87
CA GLN A 135 -18.94 5.06 10.05
C GLN A 135 -20.34 4.51 9.76
N GLU A 136 -21.22 5.27 9.08
CA GLU A 136 -22.54 4.81 8.66
C GLU A 136 -22.45 3.66 7.66
N LEU A 137 -21.49 3.72 6.71
CA LEU A 137 -21.24 2.65 5.77
C LEU A 137 -20.77 1.37 6.49
N ILE A 138 -19.82 1.50 7.43
CA ILE A 138 -19.31 0.41 8.24
C ILE A 138 -20.40 -0.22 9.11
N ALA A 139 -21.32 0.58 9.66
CA ALA A 139 -22.42 0.10 10.50
C ALA A 139 -23.42 -0.79 9.76
N ARG A 140 -23.52 -0.67 8.44
CA ARG A 140 -24.37 -1.54 7.59
C ARG A 140 -23.75 -2.90 7.32
N ALA A 141 -22.44 -3.04 7.53
CA ALA A 141 -21.71 -4.29 7.33
C ALA A 141 -21.60 -5.10 8.64
N ASN A 142 -21.53 -6.41 8.54
CA ASN A 142 -21.36 -7.29 9.69
C ASN A 142 -20.27 -8.35 9.47
N GLY A 143 -19.81 -8.98 10.56
CA GLY A 143 -18.86 -10.09 10.54
C GLY A 143 -17.60 -9.80 9.70
N LYS A 144 -17.22 -10.75 8.85
CA LYS A 144 -16.02 -10.65 7.99
C LYS A 144 -16.09 -9.49 7.00
N LYS A 145 -17.28 -9.16 6.52
CA LYS A 145 -17.49 -8.03 5.58
C LYS A 145 -17.16 -6.70 6.25
N ARG A 146 -17.56 -6.53 7.51
CA ARG A 146 -17.22 -5.34 8.29
C ARG A 146 -15.70 -5.20 8.46
N SER A 147 -15.01 -6.27 8.84
CA SER A 147 -13.56 -6.24 9.00
C SER A 147 -12.84 -5.89 7.69
N LEU A 148 -13.24 -6.51 6.57
CA LEU A 148 -12.67 -6.20 5.26
C LEU A 148 -12.92 -4.75 4.86
N LEU A 149 -14.15 -4.23 5.05
CA LEU A 149 -14.46 -2.84 4.74
C LEU A 149 -13.62 -1.87 5.57
N VAL A 150 -13.52 -2.09 6.89
CA VAL A 150 -12.71 -1.24 7.77
C VAL A 150 -11.25 -1.25 7.34
N SER A 151 -10.68 -2.43 7.05
CA SER A 151 -9.29 -2.52 6.58
C SER A 151 -9.09 -1.87 5.22
N LEU A 152 -10.04 -1.96 4.30
CA LEU A 152 -9.99 -1.32 2.99
C LEU A 152 -10.03 0.21 3.10
N LEU A 153 -11.00 0.75 3.83
CA LEU A 153 -11.12 2.20 4.03
C LEU A 153 -9.87 2.76 4.73
N TRP A 154 -9.37 2.05 5.74
CA TRP A 154 -8.14 2.43 6.44
C TRP A 154 -6.93 2.44 5.50
N SER A 155 -6.71 1.37 4.77
CA SER A 155 -5.60 1.24 3.82
C SER A 155 -5.66 2.32 2.72
N ALA A 156 -6.85 2.63 2.20
CA ALA A 156 -7.03 3.68 1.21
C ALA A 156 -6.69 5.08 1.77
N LYS A 157 -7.10 5.37 3.02
CA LYS A 157 -6.72 6.61 3.72
C LYS A 157 -5.21 6.71 3.91
N GLU A 158 -4.56 5.64 4.39
CA GLU A 158 -3.11 5.62 4.56
C GLU A 158 -2.37 5.80 3.24
N SER A 159 -2.85 5.19 2.15
CA SER A 159 -2.29 5.40 0.82
C SER A 159 -2.37 6.88 0.40
N ALA A 160 -3.52 7.53 0.57
CA ALA A 160 -3.67 8.94 0.24
C ALA A 160 -2.79 9.85 1.11
N LEU A 161 -2.71 9.59 2.41
CA LEU A 161 -1.85 10.35 3.33
C LEU A 161 -0.35 10.17 3.03
N LYS A 162 0.06 8.99 2.53
CA LYS A 162 1.42 8.76 2.01
C LYS A 162 1.65 9.55 0.73
N ALA A 163 0.70 9.55 -0.21
CA ALA A 163 0.79 10.34 -1.45
C ALA A 163 0.88 11.85 -1.20
N LEU A 164 0.27 12.34 -0.12
CA LEU A 164 0.36 13.73 0.33
C LEU A 164 1.62 14.03 1.15
N HIS A 165 2.44 13.04 1.47
CA HIS A 165 3.64 13.14 2.33
C HIS A 165 3.35 13.68 3.75
N VAL A 166 2.12 13.55 4.22
CA VAL A 166 1.72 14.03 5.56
C VAL A 166 1.66 12.90 6.60
N GLY A 167 1.44 11.66 6.16
CA GLY A 167 1.31 10.50 7.04
C GLY A 167 0.23 10.71 8.11
N LEU A 168 0.33 9.98 9.21
CA LEU A 168 -0.61 10.08 10.34
C LEU A 168 -0.45 11.36 11.20
N ARG A 169 0.31 12.35 10.76
CA ARG A 169 0.31 13.68 11.36
C ARG A 169 -0.94 14.49 10.98
N ALA A 170 -1.56 14.16 9.85
CA ALA A 170 -2.84 14.74 9.44
C ALA A 170 -4.00 13.97 10.08
N ASP A 171 -5.13 14.67 10.24
CA ASP A 171 -6.38 14.02 10.64
C ASP A 171 -6.85 13.09 9.52
N THR A 172 -6.96 11.80 9.80
CA THR A 172 -7.40 10.80 8.81
C THR A 172 -8.81 11.06 8.29
N ARG A 173 -9.63 11.81 9.03
CA ARG A 173 -10.97 12.25 8.61
C ARG A 173 -10.94 13.36 7.57
N SER A 174 -9.77 13.94 7.27
CA SER A 174 -9.56 14.81 6.12
C SER A 174 -9.51 14.06 4.78
N VAL A 175 -9.58 12.73 4.83
CA VAL A 175 -9.58 11.83 3.68
C VAL A 175 -10.87 11.03 3.70
N ASP A 176 -11.64 11.07 2.61
CA ASP A 176 -12.93 10.38 2.43
C ASP A 176 -12.82 9.35 1.31
N VAL A 177 -13.28 8.13 1.59
CA VAL A 177 -13.21 6.97 0.70
C VAL A 177 -14.63 6.45 0.31
N THR A 178 -15.70 7.19 0.63
CA THR A 178 -17.08 6.74 0.45
C THR A 178 -17.54 6.67 -1.01
N LYS A 179 -16.84 7.33 -1.94
CA LYS A 179 -17.21 7.41 -3.36
C LYS A 179 -16.68 6.24 -4.20
N ILE A 180 -16.71 5.04 -3.66
CA ILE A 180 -16.28 3.84 -4.40
C ILE A 180 -17.51 3.17 -5.02
N ASP A 181 -17.75 3.39 -6.31
CA ASP A 181 -18.84 2.72 -7.08
C ASP A 181 -18.77 1.18 -6.98
N ALA A 182 -17.57 0.62 -6.86
CA ALA A 182 -17.37 -0.81 -6.68
C ALA A 182 -17.81 -1.31 -5.29
N LEU A 183 -17.71 -0.48 -4.23
CA LEU A 183 -18.20 -0.86 -2.89
C LEU A 183 -19.72 -0.93 -2.87
N GLY A 184 -20.44 -0.03 -3.53
CA GLY A 184 -21.91 -0.07 -3.63
C GLY A 184 -22.36 -1.40 -4.22
N ARG A 185 -21.84 -1.79 -5.36
CA ARG A 185 -22.14 -3.09 -6.00
C ARG A 185 -21.70 -4.30 -5.16
N TRP A 186 -20.54 -4.22 -4.53
CA TRP A 186 -20.05 -5.30 -3.66
C TRP A 186 -20.92 -5.46 -2.43
N PHE A 187 -21.45 -4.36 -1.85
CA PHE A 187 -22.39 -4.39 -0.72
C PHE A 187 -23.81 -4.81 -1.13
N GLU A 188 -24.30 -4.42 -2.31
CA GLU A 188 -25.59 -4.82 -2.82
C GLU A 188 -25.65 -6.33 -3.11
N VAL A 189 -24.63 -6.89 -3.74
CA VAL A 189 -24.49 -8.35 -3.92
C VAL A 189 -24.36 -9.04 -2.56
N ALA A 190 -23.67 -8.43 -1.62
CA ALA A 190 -23.48 -8.98 -0.28
C ALA A 190 -24.71 -8.89 0.63
N ALA A 191 -25.65 -7.98 0.37
CA ALA A 191 -26.93 -7.87 1.09
C ALA A 191 -27.96 -8.88 0.59
N SER A 192 -27.85 -9.35 -0.67
CA SER A 192 -28.75 -10.37 -1.24
C SER A 192 -28.42 -11.81 -0.78
N ASP A 193 -27.23 -12.03 -0.19
CA ASP A 193 -26.77 -13.36 0.26
C ASP A 193 -27.18 -13.72 1.71
N SER A 194 -28.15 -13.03 2.28
CA SER A 194 -28.69 -13.36 3.60
C SER A 194 -29.71 -14.48 3.54
N GLU A 195 -29.40 -15.68 3.20
CA GLU A 195 -30.15 -16.94 3.31
C GLU A 195 -30.09 -17.77 2.03
N ASN A 196 -28.92 -18.18 1.58
CA ASN A 196 -28.76 -19.55 1.04
C ASN A 196 -27.31 -19.75 0.60
N THR A 197 -26.68 -20.79 1.14
CA THR A 197 -25.54 -21.55 0.62
C THR A 197 -25.01 -21.12 -0.78
N ALA A 198 -24.59 -19.88 -0.96
CA ALA A 198 -23.74 -19.52 -2.08
C ALA A 198 -22.34 -20.05 -1.75
N SER A 199 -21.95 -20.99 -2.57
CA SER A 199 -20.67 -21.67 -2.57
C SER A 199 -19.54 -20.69 -2.26
N SER A 200 -18.69 -21.05 -1.30
CA SER A 200 -17.39 -20.44 -0.97
C SER A 200 -16.43 -20.28 -2.17
N ARG A 201 -16.93 -20.42 -3.40
CA ARG A 201 -16.22 -20.25 -4.66
C ARG A 201 -16.18 -18.81 -5.17
N ASP A 202 -17.08 -17.92 -4.76
CA ASP A 202 -17.12 -16.53 -5.26
C ASP A 202 -16.26 -15.57 -4.43
N LEU A 203 -15.82 -15.99 -3.22
CA LEU A 203 -14.80 -15.28 -2.44
C LEU A 203 -13.36 -15.75 -2.72
N ALA A 204 -13.22 -16.83 -3.46
CA ALA A 204 -11.96 -17.49 -3.80
C ALA A 204 -11.68 -17.38 -5.30
N ASN A 205 -11.88 -16.21 -5.91
CA ASN A 205 -11.22 -15.96 -7.17
C ASN A 205 -9.81 -15.44 -6.86
N ASP A 206 -8.99 -16.41 -6.47
CA ASP A 206 -7.56 -16.30 -6.15
C ASP A 206 -6.75 -16.14 -7.45
N SER A 207 -7.23 -15.29 -8.35
CA SER A 207 -6.44 -14.88 -9.51
C SER A 207 -5.76 -13.57 -9.16
N ALA A 208 -4.45 -13.59 -9.10
CA ALA A 208 -3.52 -12.50 -8.80
C ALA A 208 -3.65 -11.24 -9.70
N ALA A 209 -4.77 -11.05 -10.39
CA ALA A 209 -4.92 -10.07 -11.46
C ALA A 209 -6.13 -9.12 -11.32
N ASN A 210 -6.95 -9.19 -10.27
CA ASN A 210 -8.16 -8.35 -10.23
C ASN A 210 -8.00 -7.14 -9.30
N TRP A 211 -7.36 -6.09 -9.81
CA TRP A 211 -7.42 -4.78 -9.22
C TRP A 211 -8.78 -4.13 -9.49
N THR A 212 -9.38 -3.57 -8.44
CA THR A 212 -10.66 -2.85 -8.50
C THR A 212 -10.40 -1.35 -8.39
N PRO A 213 -11.03 -0.51 -9.20
CA PRO A 213 -10.85 0.94 -9.12
C PRO A 213 -11.18 1.50 -7.74
N LEU A 214 -10.40 2.51 -7.32
CA LEU A 214 -10.51 3.23 -6.06
C LEU A 214 -10.42 4.73 -6.32
N GLU A 215 -11.25 5.51 -5.65
CA GLU A 215 -11.17 6.96 -5.64
C GLU A 215 -11.17 7.47 -4.19
N VAL A 216 -10.26 8.41 -3.89
CA VAL A 216 -10.08 8.96 -2.55
C VAL A 216 -10.13 10.48 -2.63
N HIS A 217 -10.97 11.11 -1.82
CA HIS A 217 -11.17 12.55 -1.77
C HIS A 217 -10.51 13.15 -0.52
N CYS A 218 -9.71 14.19 -0.71
CA CYS A 218 -9.08 14.91 0.39
C CYS A 218 -9.79 16.25 0.64
N ALA A 219 -9.78 16.72 1.88
CA ALA A 219 -10.46 17.95 2.30
C ALA A 219 -9.91 19.21 1.61
N ASP A 220 -8.68 19.19 1.12
CA ASP A 220 -8.06 20.26 0.33
C ASP A 220 -8.52 20.31 -1.14
N GLY A 221 -9.41 19.39 -1.53
CA GLY A 221 -9.93 19.25 -2.89
C GLY A 221 -9.13 18.31 -3.79
N THR A 222 -8.02 17.75 -3.29
CA THR A 222 -7.24 16.74 -4.03
C THR A 222 -8.09 15.46 -4.17
N ILE A 223 -8.09 14.90 -5.39
CA ILE A 223 -8.71 13.60 -5.67
C ILE A 223 -7.62 12.67 -6.18
N PHE A 224 -7.42 11.58 -5.47
CA PHE A 224 -6.58 10.49 -5.92
C PHE A 224 -7.44 9.41 -6.57
N GLN A 225 -7.00 8.95 -7.72
CA GLN A 225 -7.50 7.71 -8.32
C GLN A 225 -6.50 6.60 -8.08
N GLY A 226 -6.99 5.37 -8.05
CA GLY A 226 -6.16 4.24 -7.74
C GLY A 226 -6.87 2.91 -7.86
N TRP A 227 -6.32 1.94 -7.17
CA TRP A 227 -6.75 0.55 -7.24
C TRP A 227 -6.64 -0.12 -5.88
N TRP A 228 -7.52 -1.08 -5.64
CA TRP A 228 -7.42 -1.95 -4.48
C TRP A 228 -7.60 -3.42 -4.86
N GLN A 229 -7.05 -4.28 -4.02
CA GLN A 229 -7.12 -5.73 -4.17
C GLN A 229 -7.26 -6.38 -2.80
N HIS A 230 -8.03 -7.47 -2.72
CA HIS A 230 -8.09 -8.35 -1.56
C HIS A 230 -7.67 -9.75 -1.99
N SER A 231 -6.66 -10.31 -1.33
CA SER A 231 -6.21 -11.67 -1.54
C SER A 231 -5.74 -12.27 -0.23
N GLY A 232 -6.18 -13.50 0.06
CA GLY A 232 -5.95 -14.14 1.36
C GLY A 232 -6.58 -13.34 2.50
N ASN A 233 -5.77 -12.91 3.46
CA ASN A 233 -6.19 -12.05 4.59
C ASN A 233 -5.61 -10.63 4.47
N MET A 234 -5.25 -10.18 3.28
CA MET A 234 -4.59 -8.90 3.07
C MET A 234 -5.36 -8.02 2.09
N VAL A 235 -5.47 -6.74 2.42
CA VAL A 235 -5.92 -5.68 1.52
C VAL A 235 -4.71 -4.89 1.05
N ARG A 236 -4.70 -4.56 -0.22
CA ARG A 236 -3.69 -3.72 -0.88
C ARG A 236 -4.38 -2.55 -1.54
N THR A 237 -3.82 -1.36 -1.37
CA THR A 237 -4.30 -0.15 -2.04
C THR A 237 -3.14 0.61 -2.65
N VAL A 238 -3.36 1.19 -3.81
CA VAL A 238 -2.42 2.08 -4.49
C VAL A 238 -3.22 3.26 -5.02
N VAL A 239 -2.78 4.47 -4.72
CA VAL A 239 -3.38 5.71 -5.24
C VAL A 239 -2.32 6.62 -5.81
N ALA A 240 -2.68 7.40 -6.83
CA ALA A 240 -1.75 8.36 -7.42
C ALA A 240 -2.45 9.55 -8.08
N ALA A 241 -1.68 10.62 -8.28
CA ALA A 241 -2.00 11.75 -9.14
C ALA A 241 -0.73 12.12 -9.97
N PRO A 242 -0.82 12.09 -11.33
CA PRO A 242 -2.01 11.82 -12.16
C PRO A 242 -2.53 10.38 -12.05
N PRO A 243 -3.78 10.11 -12.53
CA PRO A 243 -4.43 8.81 -12.41
C PRO A 243 -3.59 7.64 -12.97
N PRO A 244 -3.41 6.56 -12.20
CA PRO A 244 -2.61 5.41 -12.61
C PRO A 244 -3.41 4.43 -13.49
N THR A 245 -2.70 3.66 -14.34
CA THR A 245 -3.21 2.38 -14.86
C THR A 245 -3.35 1.37 -13.72
N ALA A 246 -4.02 0.24 -13.96
CA ALA A 246 -3.98 -0.86 -12.99
C ALA A 246 -2.52 -1.26 -12.73
N PRO A 247 -2.13 -1.49 -11.45
CA PRO A 247 -0.74 -1.81 -11.11
C PRO A 247 -0.22 -3.03 -11.88
N ILE A 248 1.03 -2.92 -12.34
CA ILE A 248 1.76 -3.94 -13.13
C ILE A 248 2.80 -4.56 -12.19
N GLU A 249 2.88 -5.89 -12.20
CA GLU A 249 3.86 -6.67 -11.44
C GLU A 249 5.16 -6.87 -12.23
#